data_a742e6c62158f0610cd312c24c6c3ed4
#
_entry.id   a742e6c62158f0610cd312c24c6c3ed4
#
_cell.length_a   1.000
_cell.length_b   1.000
_cell.length_c   1.000
_cell.angle_alpha   90.00
_cell.angle_beta   90.00
_cell.angle_gamma   90.00
#
_symmetry.space_group_name_H-M   'P 1'
#
loop_
_entity.id
_entity.type
_entity.pdbx_description
1 polymer ?
#
loop_
_entity_poly.entity_id
_entity_poly.type
_entity_poly.pdbx_seq_one_letter_code
_entity_poly.pdbx_strand_id
1 'polypeptide(L)'
;MNTIMMVVVDGAGDREDSSPTPLEAARTPNLDKLASMGTLGLLYTVGKGIAPESDAGVFSLLGYDPLSTHLARGVVEVLGSGVAFENGDLALRAGFATVEGDHLIDRRAGRNLSTEEAKELG
;
A
#
# COMPACT_ATOMS: atom_id res chain seq x y z
N MET A 1 25.25 -18.48 -8.28
CA MET A 1 23.99 -17.79 -8.61
C MET A 1 23.87 -16.59 -7.69
N ASN A 2 23.73 -15.38 -8.19
CA ASN A 2 23.56 -14.18 -7.35
C ASN A 2 22.09 -13.99 -7.08
N THR A 3 21.71 -13.86 -5.80
CA THR A 3 20.34 -13.62 -5.38
C THR A 3 20.16 -12.14 -5.08
N ILE A 4 19.13 -11.52 -5.64
CA ILE A 4 18.70 -10.16 -5.34
C ILE A 4 17.46 -10.27 -4.46
N MET A 5 17.45 -9.55 -3.34
CA MET A 5 16.31 -9.46 -2.45
C MET A 5 15.87 -8.00 -2.38
N MET A 6 14.58 -7.74 -2.64
CA MET A 6 13.96 -6.44 -2.46
C MET A 6 12.99 -6.53 -1.27
N VAL A 7 13.17 -5.64 -0.29
CA VAL A 7 12.28 -5.52 0.86
C VAL A 7 11.64 -4.16 0.84
N VAL A 8 10.31 -4.12 0.76
CA VAL A 8 9.52 -2.89 0.78
C VAL A 8 8.82 -2.77 2.13
N VAL A 9 9.14 -1.72 2.88
CA VAL A 9 8.44 -1.39 4.13
C VAL A 9 7.41 -0.32 3.80
N ASP A 10 6.20 -0.78 3.47
CA ASP A 10 5.11 0.11 3.06
C ASP A 10 4.66 1.00 4.22
N GLY A 11 4.45 2.28 3.93
CA GLY A 11 4.00 3.27 4.89
C GLY A 11 5.08 3.77 5.88
N ALA A 12 6.34 3.37 5.75
CA ALA A 12 7.43 3.83 6.61
C ALA A 12 8.02 5.20 6.19
N GLY A 13 7.79 5.61 4.95
CA GLY A 13 8.23 6.92 4.46
C GLY A 13 7.46 8.08 5.08
N ASP A 14 8.14 9.19 5.28
CA ASP A 14 7.54 10.44 5.72
C ASP A 14 8.14 11.63 4.96
N ARG A 15 7.63 12.81 5.21
CA ARG A 15 8.09 14.05 4.57
C ARG A 15 9.38 14.52 5.23
N GLU A 16 10.29 15.04 4.43
CA GLU A 16 11.57 15.58 4.92
C GLU A 16 11.40 16.78 5.90
N ASP A 17 10.25 17.46 5.86
CA ASP A 17 9.93 18.57 6.75
C ASP A 17 9.42 18.13 8.13
N SER A 18 9.18 16.83 8.33
CA SER A 18 8.82 16.23 9.61
C SER A 18 10.09 15.88 10.37
N SER A 19 10.44 16.58 11.45
CA SER A 19 11.63 16.27 12.25
C SER A 19 11.27 16.10 13.73
N PRO A 20 11.65 14.97 14.35
CA PRO A 20 12.20 13.77 13.71
C PRO A 20 11.14 12.99 12.93
N THR A 21 11.53 12.37 11.83
CA THR A 21 10.66 11.42 11.13
C THR A 21 10.43 10.17 11.98
N PRO A 22 9.36 9.38 11.76
CA PRO A 22 9.14 8.12 12.49
C PRO A 22 10.33 7.16 12.42
N LEU A 23 11.03 7.08 11.29
CA LEU A 23 12.22 6.25 11.15
C LEU A 23 13.40 6.77 11.97
N GLU A 24 13.60 8.09 12.04
CA GLU A 24 14.64 8.69 12.88
C GLU A 24 14.34 8.53 14.38
N ALA A 25 13.05 8.59 14.77
CA ALA A 25 12.65 8.42 16.15
C ALA A 25 12.63 6.94 16.60
N ALA A 26 12.53 6.00 15.67
CA ALA A 26 12.47 4.58 15.96
C ALA A 26 13.86 3.99 16.27
N ARG A 27 13.90 2.98 17.14
CA ARG A 27 15.11 2.21 17.38
C ARG A 27 15.25 1.10 16.34
N THR A 28 16.04 1.32 15.29
CA THR A 28 16.17 0.45 14.12
C THR A 28 17.57 -0.09 13.87
N PRO A 29 18.25 -0.75 14.87
CA PRO A 29 19.68 -1.07 14.81
C PRO A 29 20.08 -1.94 13.61
N ASN A 30 19.17 -2.79 13.11
CA ASN A 30 19.45 -3.63 11.94
C ASN A 30 19.34 -2.85 10.62
N LEU A 31 18.36 -1.93 10.50
CA LEU A 31 18.27 -1.03 9.35
C LEU A 31 19.45 -0.05 9.33
N ASP A 32 19.82 0.50 10.49
CA ASP A 32 20.97 1.38 10.64
C ASP A 32 22.26 0.71 10.20
N LYS A 33 22.44 -0.56 10.59
CA LYS A 33 23.59 -1.37 10.16
C LYS A 33 23.59 -1.58 8.63
N LEU A 34 22.46 -1.93 8.04
CA LEU A 34 22.35 -2.08 6.58
C LEU A 34 22.63 -0.76 5.87
N ALA A 35 22.07 0.34 6.35
CA ALA A 35 22.31 1.66 5.83
C ALA A 35 23.78 2.07 5.84
N SER A 36 24.50 1.77 6.94
CA SER A 36 25.93 2.06 7.06
C SER A 36 26.83 1.25 6.12
N MET A 37 26.34 0.12 5.63
CA MET A 37 27.07 -0.80 4.72
C MET A 37 26.69 -0.60 3.25
N GLY A 38 25.61 0.11 2.98
CA GLY A 38 25.02 0.27 1.65
C GLY A 38 25.13 1.68 1.11
N THR A 39 24.41 1.91 0.02
CA THR A 39 24.20 3.25 -0.56
C THR A 39 22.77 3.67 -0.31
N LEU A 40 22.56 4.87 0.20
CA LEU A 40 21.26 5.44 0.48
C LEU A 40 20.86 6.44 -0.62
N GLY A 41 19.56 6.60 -0.81
CA GLY A 41 19.02 7.59 -1.73
C GLY A 41 17.55 7.87 -1.48
N LEU A 42 17.04 8.93 -2.07
CA LEU A 42 15.63 9.29 -2.08
C LEU A 42 15.02 8.90 -3.42
N LEU A 43 13.84 8.31 -3.38
CA LEU A 43 13.10 7.88 -4.56
C LEU A 43 11.71 8.49 -4.57
N TYR A 44 11.36 9.17 -5.65
CA TYR A 44 9.98 9.49 -5.97
C TYR A 44 9.37 8.26 -6.65
N THR A 45 8.60 7.49 -5.91
CA THR A 45 8.11 6.17 -6.34
C THR A 45 7.29 6.25 -7.64
N VAL A 46 6.37 7.19 -7.75
CA VAL A 46 5.56 7.40 -8.97
C VAL A 46 6.02 8.63 -9.73
N GLY A 47 6.28 9.72 -9.03
CA GLY A 47 6.73 10.98 -9.61
C GLY A 47 6.77 12.09 -8.58
N LYS A 48 7.52 13.14 -8.88
CA LYS A 48 7.63 14.31 -7.98
C LYS A 48 6.26 14.97 -7.79
N GLY A 49 5.86 15.15 -6.53
CA GLY A 49 4.58 15.78 -6.19
C GLY A 49 3.37 14.85 -6.29
N ILE A 50 3.56 13.58 -6.62
CA ILE A 50 2.49 12.57 -6.65
C ILE A 50 2.58 11.73 -5.39
N ALA A 51 1.51 11.73 -4.58
CA ALA A 51 1.38 10.83 -3.44
C ALA A 51 1.06 9.42 -3.98
N PRO A 52 1.95 8.43 -3.83
CA PRO A 52 1.73 7.10 -4.39
C PRO A 52 0.66 6.36 -3.60
N GLU A 53 -0.34 5.81 -4.29
CA GLU A 53 -1.14 4.71 -3.75
C GLU A 53 -0.32 3.42 -3.79
N SER A 54 -0.65 2.45 -2.93
CA SER A 54 0.17 1.23 -2.79
C SER A 54 0.30 0.43 -4.09
N ASP A 55 -0.77 0.36 -4.90
CA ASP A 55 -0.76 -0.29 -6.21
C ASP A 55 0.18 0.41 -7.19
N ALA A 56 -0.01 1.72 -7.39
CA ALA A 56 0.85 2.52 -8.26
C ALA A 56 2.32 2.48 -7.81
N GLY A 57 2.56 2.55 -6.50
CA GLY A 57 3.89 2.46 -5.91
C GLY A 57 4.56 1.12 -6.18
N VAL A 58 3.85 0.00 -5.97
CA VAL A 58 4.38 -1.35 -6.21
C VAL A 58 4.66 -1.57 -7.70
N PHE A 59 3.74 -1.18 -8.59
CA PHE A 59 3.96 -1.30 -10.04
C PHE A 59 5.19 -0.52 -10.49
N SER A 60 5.36 0.70 -9.99
CA SER A 60 6.53 1.52 -10.31
C SER A 60 7.83 0.89 -9.82
N LEU A 61 7.86 0.35 -8.61
CA LEU A 61 9.02 -0.37 -8.06
C LEU A 61 9.37 -1.64 -8.86
N LEU A 62 8.37 -2.27 -9.49
CA LEU A 62 8.57 -3.41 -10.38
C LEU A 62 8.95 -3.01 -11.82
N GLY A 63 9.06 -1.72 -12.12
CA GLY A 63 9.48 -1.19 -13.41
C GLY A 63 8.35 -0.94 -14.41
N TYR A 64 7.10 -0.98 -13.97
CA TYR A 64 5.96 -0.59 -14.78
C TYR A 64 5.66 0.89 -14.62
N ASP A 65 5.20 1.55 -15.68
CA ASP A 65 4.72 2.93 -15.58
C ASP A 65 3.26 2.96 -15.09
N PRO A 66 3.01 3.34 -13.82
CA PRO A 66 1.67 3.33 -13.26
C PRO A 66 0.76 4.40 -13.87
N LEU A 67 1.31 5.43 -14.48
CA LEU A 67 0.54 6.51 -15.11
C LEU A 67 -0.02 6.10 -16.48
N SER A 68 0.69 5.23 -17.20
CA SER A 68 0.24 4.71 -18.48
C SER A 68 -0.63 3.45 -18.35
N THR A 69 -0.45 2.68 -17.28
CA THR A 69 -1.10 1.37 -17.12
C THR A 69 -2.54 1.48 -16.57
N HIS A 70 -2.89 2.57 -15.91
CA HIS A 70 -4.24 2.86 -15.36
C HIS A 70 -4.92 1.67 -14.65
N LEU A 71 -4.14 0.87 -13.91
CA LEU A 71 -4.68 -0.28 -13.19
C LEU A 71 -5.44 0.21 -11.94
N ALA A 72 -6.74 0.00 -11.95
CA ALA A 72 -7.56 0.28 -10.79
C ALA A 72 -7.34 -0.79 -9.70
N ARG A 73 -7.29 -0.37 -8.45
CA ARG A 73 -7.05 -1.24 -7.30
C ARG A 73 -8.00 -2.43 -7.21
N GLY A 74 -9.28 -2.25 -7.56
CA GLY A 74 -10.26 -3.34 -7.62
C GLY A 74 -9.84 -4.45 -8.58
N VAL A 75 -9.33 -4.09 -9.76
CA VAL A 75 -8.85 -5.06 -10.77
C VAL A 75 -7.66 -5.85 -10.23
N VAL A 76 -6.69 -5.18 -9.61
CA VAL A 76 -5.51 -5.84 -9.03
C VAL A 76 -5.90 -6.83 -7.93
N GLU A 77 -6.81 -6.45 -7.06
CA GLU A 77 -7.29 -7.31 -5.97
C GLU A 77 -8.09 -8.52 -6.49
N VAL A 78 -8.95 -8.34 -7.48
CA VAL A 78 -9.71 -9.44 -8.11
C VAL A 78 -8.75 -10.45 -8.76
N LEU A 79 -7.81 -9.98 -9.58
CA LEU A 79 -6.83 -10.84 -10.23
C LEU A 79 -5.94 -11.57 -9.20
N GLY A 80 -5.52 -10.87 -8.15
CA GLY A 80 -4.70 -11.44 -7.08
C GLY A 80 -5.43 -12.47 -6.20
N SER A 81 -6.76 -12.35 -6.08
CA SER A 81 -7.58 -13.29 -5.30
C SER A 81 -8.02 -14.54 -6.09
N GLY A 82 -7.73 -14.60 -7.39
CA GLY A 82 -8.10 -15.72 -8.25
C GLY A 82 -9.60 -15.80 -8.57
N VAL A 83 -10.35 -14.73 -8.35
CA VAL A 83 -11.75 -14.61 -8.77
C VAL A 83 -11.80 -14.52 -10.30
N ALA A 84 -12.75 -15.20 -10.94
CA ALA A 84 -12.97 -15.10 -12.37
C ALA A 84 -13.29 -13.64 -12.74
N PHE A 85 -12.55 -13.10 -13.71
CA PHE A 85 -12.67 -11.72 -14.15
C PHE A 85 -12.35 -11.63 -15.64
N GLU A 86 -13.26 -11.04 -16.42
CA GLU A 86 -13.14 -10.94 -17.86
C GLU A 86 -13.23 -9.48 -18.34
N ASN A 87 -12.84 -9.26 -19.58
CA ASN A 87 -12.95 -7.93 -20.19
C ASN A 87 -14.41 -7.47 -20.25
N GLY A 88 -14.70 -6.33 -19.67
CA GLY A 88 -16.03 -5.76 -19.54
C GLY A 88 -16.62 -5.86 -18.12
N ASP A 89 -16.00 -6.64 -17.24
CA ASP A 89 -16.38 -6.71 -15.84
C ASP A 89 -15.97 -5.46 -15.07
N LEU A 90 -16.75 -5.11 -14.06
CA LEU A 90 -16.47 -4.01 -13.15
C LEU A 90 -15.97 -4.56 -11.81
N ALA A 91 -14.70 -4.37 -11.52
CA ALA A 91 -14.12 -4.71 -10.23
C ALA A 91 -14.24 -3.54 -9.24
N LEU A 92 -15.00 -3.74 -8.18
CA LEU A 92 -15.16 -2.77 -7.09
C LEU A 92 -14.50 -3.28 -5.82
N ARG A 93 -13.78 -2.40 -5.13
CA ARG A 93 -13.29 -2.64 -3.80
C ARG A 93 -14.26 -2.05 -2.79
N ALA A 94 -14.85 -2.90 -1.97
CA ALA A 94 -15.72 -2.50 -0.86
C ALA A 94 -15.00 -2.63 0.49
N GLY A 95 -15.50 -1.95 1.48
CA GLY A 95 -15.05 -2.06 2.87
C GLY A 95 -16.23 -1.84 3.80
N PHE A 96 -16.17 -2.47 4.97
CA PHE A 96 -17.17 -2.27 6.01
C PHE A 96 -16.95 -0.93 6.72
N ALA A 97 -18.05 -0.32 7.11
CA ALA A 97 -18.06 0.93 7.85
C ALA A 97 -19.10 0.88 8.97
N THR A 98 -18.86 1.61 10.05
CA THR A 98 -19.84 1.81 11.11
C THR A 98 -20.66 3.05 10.81
N VAL A 99 -21.98 2.90 10.86
CA VAL A 99 -22.92 4.00 10.64
C VAL A 99 -23.87 4.13 11.84
N GLU A 100 -24.36 5.34 12.08
CA GLU A 100 -25.43 5.64 13.03
C GLU A 100 -26.46 6.49 12.32
N GLY A 101 -27.63 5.92 12.04
CA GLY A 101 -28.59 6.50 11.12
C GLY A 101 -27.95 6.72 9.74
N ASP A 102 -27.96 7.96 9.24
CA ASP A 102 -27.38 8.34 7.96
C ASP A 102 -25.94 8.86 8.08
N HIS A 103 -25.33 8.76 9.26
CA HIS A 103 -24.00 9.28 9.51
C HIS A 103 -22.95 8.17 9.54
N LEU A 104 -21.86 8.37 8.78
CA LEU A 104 -20.67 7.51 8.81
C LEU A 104 -19.84 7.85 10.05
N ILE A 105 -19.79 6.94 11.03
CA ILE A 105 -19.03 7.11 12.27
C ILE A 105 -17.59 6.65 12.11
N ASP A 106 -17.39 5.47 11.53
CA ASP A 106 -16.04 4.94 11.21
C ASP A 106 -16.05 4.24 9.86
N ARG A 107 -15.31 4.82 8.90
CA ARG A 107 -15.17 4.29 7.54
C ARG A 107 -14.41 2.95 7.46
N ARG A 108 -13.89 2.44 8.55
CA ARG A 108 -13.07 1.23 8.62
C ARG A 108 -13.59 0.20 9.60
N ALA A 109 -14.78 0.43 10.17
CA ALA A 109 -15.40 -0.43 11.18
C ALA A 109 -14.39 -0.83 12.29
N GLY A 110 -13.61 0.15 12.81
CA GLY A 110 -12.59 -0.06 13.84
C GLY A 110 -11.35 -0.83 13.40
N ARG A 111 -11.31 -1.37 12.18
CA ARG A 111 -10.27 -2.28 11.64
C ARG A 111 -10.09 -3.57 12.45
N ASN A 112 -11.10 -3.98 13.17
CA ASN A 112 -11.06 -5.14 14.09
C ASN A 112 -12.06 -6.25 13.72
N LEU A 113 -12.69 -6.18 12.54
CA LEU A 113 -13.54 -7.25 12.05
C LEU A 113 -12.72 -8.51 11.81
N SER A 114 -13.19 -9.61 12.38
CA SER A 114 -12.67 -10.95 12.09
C SER A 114 -13.15 -11.44 10.71
N THR A 115 -12.51 -12.48 10.20
CA THR A 115 -12.91 -13.08 8.93
C THR A 115 -14.32 -13.70 9.01
N GLU A 116 -14.70 -14.24 10.17
CA GLU A 116 -16.01 -14.83 10.43
C GLU A 116 -17.08 -13.75 10.40
N GLU A 117 -16.90 -12.64 11.11
CA GLU A 117 -17.83 -11.50 11.10
C GLU A 117 -17.95 -10.89 9.70
N ALA A 118 -16.87 -10.75 8.98
CA ALA A 118 -16.89 -10.23 7.61
C ALA A 118 -17.67 -11.12 6.65
N LYS A 119 -17.64 -12.46 6.84
CA LYS A 119 -18.42 -13.40 6.04
C LYS A 119 -19.92 -13.37 6.37
N GLU A 120 -20.27 -13.06 7.61
CA GLU A 120 -21.66 -12.94 8.05
C GLU A 120 -22.30 -11.64 7.54
N LEU A 121 -21.50 -10.58 7.40
CA LEU A 121 -21.95 -9.26 6.95
C LEU A 121 -22.00 -9.09 5.43
N GLY A 122 -21.22 -9.88 4.67
CA GLY A 122 -21.08 -9.81 3.20
C GLY A 122 -21.73 -10.97 2.49
#